data_c940eb944cb2882c9d4ee9961c4c7990
#
_entry.id   c940eb944cb2882c9d4ee9961c4c7990
#
_cell.length_a   1.000
_cell.length_b   1.000
_cell.length_c   1.000
_cell.angle_alpha   90.00
_cell.angle_beta   90.00
_cell.angle_gamma   90.00
#
_symmetry.space_group_name_H-M   'P 1'
#
loop_
_entity.id
_entity.type
_entity.pdbx_description
1 polymer ?
#
loop_
_entity_poly.entity_id
_entity_poly.type
_entity_poly.pdbx_seq_one_letter_code
_entity_poly.pdbx_strand_id
1 'polypeptide(L)'
;MRAQSKDFNDVITQIKEGGNKIGMTTLSKEALQLASMFSFNMSDDIKSLLDGMTVLKITKNKTGTTATFFDNSVKAFDEAGYTSIDVSSYVDRNTVRVFGKRRWLSIREAHIITTTDRGTNISIFGKFKIRTIRRVLKNNDLRKLF
;
A
#
# COMPACT_ATOMS: atom_id res chain seq x y z
N MET A 1 22.15 -2.41 9.89
CA MET A 1 21.01 -1.73 9.23
C MET A 1 20.11 -2.75 8.59
N ARG A 2 18.83 -2.61 8.79
CA ARG A 2 17.86 -3.53 8.22
C ARG A 2 17.53 -3.17 6.79
N ALA A 3 17.39 -4.19 5.95
CA ALA A 3 16.83 -4.00 4.62
C ALA A 3 15.31 -3.76 4.73
N GLN A 4 14.75 -2.92 3.87
CA GLN A 4 13.31 -2.64 3.85
C GLN A 4 12.49 -3.91 3.59
N SER A 5 12.99 -4.80 2.72
CA SER A 5 12.34 -6.08 2.43
C SER A 5 12.17 -6.95 3.68
N LYS A 6 13.12 -6.87 4.62
CA LYS A 6 13.03 -7.61 5.88
C LYS A 6 11.90 -7.07 6.75
N ASP A 7 11.79 -5.75 6.88
CA ASP A 7 10.73 -5.14 7.69
C ASP A 7 9.34 -5.48 7.12
N PHE A 8 9.20 -5.45 5.80
CA PHE A 8 7.95 -5.83 5.15
C PHE A 8 7.65 -7.31 5.34
N ASN A 9 8.64 -8.18 5.24
CA ASN A 9 8.47 -9.61 5.49
C ASN A 9 8.04 -9.89 6.93
N ASP A 10 8.58 -9.15 7.90
CA ASP A 10 8.17 -9.24 9.30
C ASP A 10 6.69 -8.88 9.46
N VAL A 11 6.24 -7.83 8.78
CA VAL A 11 4.83 -7.42 8.77
C VAL A 11 3.95 -8.54 8.23
N ILE A 12 4.31 -9.10 7.09
CA ILE A 12 3.54 -10.19 6.46
C ILE A 12 3.46 -11.41 7.38
N THR A 13 4.58 -11.78 7.99
CA THR A 13 4.63 -12.88 8.96
C THR A 13 3.68 -12.62 10.13
N GLN A 14 3.71 -11.43 10.68
CA GLN A 14 2.85 -11.05 11.79
C GLN A 14 1.37 -11.08 11.44
N ILE A 15 1.00 -10.64 10.24
CA ILE A 15 -0.39 -10.71 9.77
C ILE A 15 -0.84 -12.17 9.68
N LYS A 16 0.00 -13.05 9.15
CA LYS A 16 -0.31 -14.49 9.08
C LYS A 16 -0.47 -15.10 10.46
N GLU A 17 0.41 -14.76 11.39
CA GLU A 17 0.35 -15.23 12.78
C GLU A 17 -0.90 -14.73 13.49
N GLY A 18 -1.46 -13.62 13.08
CA GLY A 18 -2.71 -13.07 13.60
C GLY A 18 -3.96 -13.85 13.18
N GLY A 19 -3.81 -14.92 12.40
CA GLY A 19 -4.91 -15.82 12.03
C GLY A 19 -5.51 -15.58 10.65
N ASN A 20 -4.99 -14.63 9.89
CA ASN A 20 -5.47 -14.37 8.54
C ASN A 20 -4.63 -15.13 7.52
N LYS A 21 -5.30 -15.86 6.64
CA LYS A 21 -4.66 -16.35 5.42
C LYS A 21 -4.65 -15.23 4.40
N ILE A 22 -3.54 -15.04 3.73
CA ILE A 22 -3.38 -13.96 2.76
C ILE A 22 -2.85 -14.49 1.44
N GLY A 23 -3.23 -13.80 0.36
CA GLY A 23 -2.64 -13.99 -0.95
C GLY A 23 -1.85 -12.75 -1.32
N MET A 24 -0.70 -12.93 -1.95
CA MET A 24 0.13 -11.80 -2.36
C MET A 24 0.40 -11.86 -3.86
N THR A 25 0.24 -10.73 -4.52
CA THR A 25 0.57 -10.54 -5.93
C THR A 25 1.66 -9.47 -6.01
N THR A 26 2.71 -9.75 -6.78
CA THR A 26 3.79 -8.80 -7.02
C THR A 26 3.76 -8.37 -8.48
N LEU A 27 3.75 -7.06 -8.70
CA LEU A 27 3.75 -6.48 -10.04
C LEU A 27 4.98 -5.59 -10.20
N SER A 28 5.76 -5.85 -11.24
CA SER A 28 6.90 -5.00 -11.59
C SER A 28 6.42 -3.69 -12.22
N LYS A 29 7.31 -2.70 -12.27
CA LYS A 29 7.04 -1.45 -12.97
C LYS A 29 6.67 -1.70 -14.43
N GLU A 30 7.36 -2.61 -15.09
CA GLU A 30 7.12 -2.96 -16.49
C GLU A 30 5.72 -3.55 -16.69
N ALA A 31 5.31 -4.46 -15.81
CA ALA A 31 3.97 -5.05 -15.88
C ALA A 31 2.88 -3.98 -15.72
N LEU A 32 3.10 -3.02 -14.82
CA LEU A 32 2.16 -1.93 -14.59
C LEU A 32 2.13 -0.95 -15.74
N GLN A 33 3.27 -0.68 -16.36
CA GLN A 33 3.34 0.17 -17.55
C GLN A 33 2.59 -0.46 -18.73
N LEU A 34 2.73 -1.78 -18.92
CA LEU A 34 1.97 -2.49 -19.94
C LEU A 34 0.46 -2.38 -19.68
N ALA A 35 0.04 -2.60 -18.44
CA ALA A 35 -1.37 -2.45 -18.06
C ALA A 35 -1.87 -1.03 -18.33
N SER A 36 -1.04 -0.02 -18.06
CA SER A 36 -1.40 1.39 -18.25
C SER A 36 -1.57 1.76 -19.72
N MET A 37 -0.87 1.09 -20.63
CA MET A 37 -1.01 1.33 -22.07
C MET A 37 -2.42 1.00 -22.58
N PHE A 38 -3.14 0.13 -21.90
CA PHE A 38 -4.50 -0.25 -22.22
C PHE A 38 -5.55 0.56 -21.45
N SER A 39 -5.12 1.45 -20.56
CA SER A 39 -6.01 2.27 -19.75
C SER A 39 -5.95 3.71 -20.24
N PHE A 40 -6.97 4.14 -20.98
CA PHE A 40 -7.00 5.48 -21.58
C PHE A 40 -7.27 6.60 -20.56
N ASN A 41 -7.69 6.27 -19.34
CA ASN A 41 -8.14 7.25 -18.35
C ASN A 41 -7.24 7.32 -17.12
N MET A 42 -5.97 7.04 -17.28
CA MET A 42 -5.02 7.12 -16.17
C MET A 42 -4.74 8.58 -15.81
N SER A 43 -4.96 8.94 -14.55
CA SER A 43 -4.69 10.30 -14.08
C SER A 43 -3.20 10.60 -14.05
N ASP A 44 -2.86 11.91 -14.06
CA ASP A 44 -1.48 12.35 -13.94
C ASP A 44 -0.87 11.94 -12.59
N ASP A 45 -1.67 11.88 -11.54
CA ASP A 45 -1.20 11.46 -10.22
C ASP A 45 -0.79 9.98 -10.21
N ILE A 46 -1.57 9.12 -10.87
CA ILE A 46 -1.21 7.70 -11.04
C ILE A 46 0.07 7.57 -11.88
N LYS A 47 0.20 8.34 -12.95
CA LYS A 47 1.42 8.33 -13.78
C LYS A 47 2.64 8.75 -12.97
N SER A 48 2.52 9.79 -12.15
CA SER A 48 3.60 10.24 -11.26
C SER A 48 3.99 9.15 -10.27
N LEU A 49 3.01 8.44 -9.72
CA LEU A 49 3.26 7.34 -8.80
C LEU A 49 4.02 6.21 -9.50
N LEU A 50 3.56 5.83 -10.69
CA LEU A 50 4.20 4.78 -11.49
C LEU A 50 5.65 5.13 -11.86
N ASP A 51 5.91 6.40 -12.18
CA ASP A 51 7.26 6.85 -12.55
C ASP A 51 8.27 6.67 -11.41
N GLY A 52 7.82 6.87 -10.18
CA GLY A 52 8.68 6.72 -9.00
C GLY A 52 8.76 5.30 -8.45
N MET A 53 7.94 4.40 -8.95
CA MET A 53 7.78 3.06 -8.38
C MET A 53 8.73 2.05 -9.02
N THR A 54 9.22 1.10 -8.22
CA THR A 54 9.98 -0.06 -8.71
C THR A 54 9.17 -1.33 -8.69
N VAL A 55 8.38 -1.54 -7.64
CA VAL A 55 7.54 -2.73 -7.49
C VAL A 55 6.31 -2.39 -6.68
N LEU A 56 5.21 -3.07 -6.97
CA LEU A 56 3.96 -2.98 -6.23
C LEU A 56 3.57 -4.37 -5.77
N LYS A 57 3.19 -4.49 -4.51
CA LYS A 57 2.69 -5.75 -3.94
C LYS A 57 1.27 -5.53 -3.42
N ILE A 58 0.39 -6.44 -3.78
CA ILE A 58 -1.00 -6.42 -3.32
C ILE A 58 -1.18 -7.62 -2.41
N THR A 59 -1.54 -7.37 -1.16
CA THR A 59 -1.82 -8.41 -0.17
C THR A 59 -3.31 -8.43 0.10
N LYS A 60 -3.95 -9.57 -0.14
CA LYS A 60 -5.40 -9.73 0.06
C LYS A 60 -5.70 -10.72 1.17
N ASN A 61 -6.66 -10.35 2.00
CA ASN A 61 -7.21 -11.24 3.01
C ASN A 61 -8.03 -12.34 2.34
N LYS A 62 -7.69 -13.60 2.60
CA LYS A 62 -8.39 -14.76 2.05
C LYS A 62 -9.36 -15.39 3.04
N THR A 63 -9.05 -15.32 4.34
CA THR A 63 -9.91 -15.86 5.39
C THR A 63 -9.89 -14.95 6.61
N GLY A 64 -10.90 -15.05 7.44
CA GLY A 64 -11.04 -14.18 8.59
C GLY A 64 -11.82 -12.92 8.26
N THR A 65 -12.15 -12.16 9.29
CA THR A 65 -12.95 -10.95 9.10
C THR A 65 -12.10 -9.80 8.55
N THR A 66 -12.76 -8.89 7.86
CA THR A 66 -12.13 -7.66 7.38
C THR A 66 -11.57 -6.84 8.53
N ALA A 67 -12.31 -6.71 9.61
CA ALA A 67 -11.88 -5.96 10.79
C ALA A 67 -10.60 -6.53 11.39
N THR A 68 -10.53 -7.85 11.55
CA THR A 68 -9.33 -8.51 12.06
C THR A 68 -8.13 -8.29 11.18
N PHE A 69 -8.31 -8.42 9.88
CA PHE A 69 -7.22 -8.18 8.90
C PHE A 69 -6.74 -6.75 8.97
N PHE A 70 -7.66 -5.79 8.99
CA PHE A 70 -7.33 -4.37 9.08
C PHE A 70 -6.54 -4.06 10.35
N ASP A 71 -7.05 -4.49 11.50
CA ASP A 71 -6.42 -4.22 12.78
C ASP A 71 -5.06 -4.90 12.91
N ASN A 72 -4.94 -6.15 12.46
CA ASN A 72 -3.66 -6.86 12.46
C ASN A 72 -2.64 -6.20 11.54
N SER A 73 -3.08 -5.71 10.40
CA SER A 73 -2.21 -5.00 9.47
C SER A 73 -1.70 -3.70 10.06
N VAL A 74 -2.57 -2.88 10.63
CA VAL A 74 -2.20 -1.62 11.28
C VAL A 74 -1.19 -1.88 12.39
N LYS A 75 -1.47 -2.86 13.25
CA LYS A 75 -0.58 -3.22 14.36
C LYS A 75 0.79 -3.69 13.84
N ALA A 76 0.79 -4.52 12.81
CA ALA A 76 2.03 -5.08 12.26
C ALA A 76 2.94 -3.99 11.69
N PHE A 77 2.39 -3.05 10.94
CA PHE A 77 3.17 -1.93 10.39
C PHE A 77 3.67 -1.01 11.49
N ASP A 78 2.84 -0.72 12.47
CA ASP A 78 3.23 0.12 13.61
C ASP A 78 4.39 -0.51 14.39
N GLU A 79 4.28 -1.78 14.73
CA GLU A 79 5.31 -2.51 15.47
C GLU A 79 6.61 -2.69 14.68
N ALA A 80 6.53 -2.74 13.37
CA ALA A 80 7.72 -2.83 12.51
C ALA A 80 8.44 -1.49 12.36
N GLY A 81 7.91 -0.42 12.97
CA GLY A 81 8.56 0.89 12.96
C GLY A 81 8.21 1.76 11.75
N TYR A 82 7.17 1.43 11.02
CA TYR A 82 6.69 2.30 9.95
C TYR A 82 6.00 3.52 10.53
N THR A 83 6.09 4.64 9.83
CA THR A 83 5.46 5.90 10.24
C THR A 83 4.04 5.99 9.67
N SER A 84 3.07 6.24 10.53
CA SER A 84 1.70 6.51 10.08
C SER A 84 1.66 7.86 9.36
N ILE A 85 1.08 7.87 8.16
CA ILE A 85 0.92 9.09 7.35
C ILE A 85 -0.53 9.55 7.47
N ASP A 86 -0.71 10.81 7.87
CA ASP A 86 -2.05 11.37 8.03
C ASP A 86 -2.70 11.61 6.68
N VAL A 87 -3.78 10.91 6.43
CA VAL A 87 -4.63 11.05 5.24
C VAL A 87 -6.10 11.25 5.63
N SER A 88 -6.37 11.58 6.89
CA SER A 88 -7.72 11.70 7.44
C SER A 88 -8.56 12.79 6.76
N SER A 89 -7.93 13.77 6.12
CA SER A 89 -8.64 14.80 5.35
C SER A 89 -9.23 14.29 4.04
N TYR A 90 -8.83 13.10 3.60
CA TYR A 90 -9.19 12.54 2.29
C TYR A 90 -9.97 11.24 2.39
N VAL A 91 -9.78 10.48 3.45
CA VAL A 91 -10.36 9.15 3.62
C VAL A 91 -10.76 8.91 5.06
N ASP A 92 -11.70 7.98 5.26
CA ASP A 92 -12.10 7.55 6.59
C ASP A 92 -11.01 6.68 7.20
N ARG A 93 -10.53 7.07 8.36
CA ARG A 93 -9.49 6.38 9.12
C ARG A 93 -9.86 4.94 9.49
N ASN A 94 -11.14 4.64 9.59
CA ASN A 94 -11.61 3.28 9.90
C ASN A 94 -11.57 2.36 8.70
N THR A 95 -11.39 2.88 7.50
CA THR A 95 -11.39 2.11 6.26
C THR A 95 -10.07 2.19 5.49
N VAL A 96 -9.26 3.21 5.74
CA VAL A 96 -7.97 3.40 5.07
C VAL A 96 -6.93 3.94 6.05
N ARG A 97 -5.78 3.29 6.10
CA ARG A 97 -4.60 3.78 6.82
C ARG A 97 -3.40 3.71 5.89
N VAL A 98 -2.49 4.64 6.07
CA VAL A 98 -1.25 4.68 5.27
C VAL A 98 -0.05 4.68 6.21
N PHE A 99 0.91 3.82 5.91
CA PHE A 99 2.19 3.76 6.60
C PHE A 99 3.32 3.92 5.59
N GLY A 100 4.41 4.53 6.01
CA GLY A 100 5.52 4.75 5.12
C GLY A 100 6.87 4.69 5.80
N LYS A 101 7.91 4.54 5.00
CA LYS A 101 9.29 4.75 5.40
C LYS A 101 9.80 6.00 4.73
N ARG A 102 10.13 6.99 5.55
CA ARG A 102 10.66 8.25 5.07
C ARG A 102 12.18 8.22 5.01
N ARG A 103 12.71 8.88 3.99
CA ARG A 103 14.10 9.24 3.93
C ARG A 103 14.17 10.68 3.40
N TRP A 104 14.52 11.61 4.28
CA TRP A 104 14.52 13.04 3.98
C TRP A 104 13.12 13.51 3.55
N LEU A 105 12.98 14.12 2.37
CA LEU A 105 11.72 14.63 1.83
C LEU A 105 10.96 13.60 0.98
N SER A 106 11.51 12.41 0.79
CA SER A 106 10.88 11.37 -0.02
C SER A 106 10.46 10.17 0.80
N ILE A 107 9.52 9.41 0.27
CA ILE A 107 9.07 8.13 0.83
C ILE A 107 9.66 7.03 -0.04
N ARG A 108 10.20 5.99 0.60
CA ARG A 108 10.75 4.81 -0.07
C ARG A 108 9.78 3.65 -0.12
N GLU A 109 8.86 3.61 0.81
CA GLU A 109 7.79 2.63 0.87
C GLU A 109 6.52 3.33 1.33
N ALA A 110 5.42 2.99 0.69
CA ALA A 110 4.11 3.40 1.16
C ALA A 110 3.20 2.17 1.16
N HIS A 111 2.52 1.94 2.25
CA HIS A 111 1.61 0.83 2.43
C HIS A 111 0.23 1.39 2.74
N ILE A 112 -0.72 1.09 1.86
CA ILE A 112 -2.10 1.55 1.97
C ILE A 112 -2.93 0.36 2.42
N ILE A 113 -3.43 0.44 3.64
CA ILE A 113 -4.25 -0.61 4.25
C ILE A 113 -5.70 -0.22 4.05
N THR A 114 -6.48 -1.09 3.42
CA THR A 114 -7.89 -0.81 3.13
C THR A 114 -8.79 -1.94 3.57
N THR A 115 -10.08 -1.62 3.75
CA THR A 115 -11.13 -2.61 4.00
C THR A 115 -11.77 -3.12 2.71
N THR A 116 -11.32 -2.64 1.56
CA THR A 116 -11.85 -3.02 0.23
C THR A 116 -11.64 -4.52 -0.02
N ASP A 117 -12.61 -5.18 -0.64
CA ASP A 117 -12.54 -6.61 -0.98
C ASP A 117 -12.15 -7.50 0.20
N ARG A 118 -12.81 -7.32 1.34
CA ARG A 118 -12.55 -8.05 2.58
C ARG A 118 -11.20 -7.76 3.22
N GLY A 119 -10.51 -6.77 2.75
CA GLY A 119 -9.21 -6.34 3.23
C GLY A 119 -8.13 -6.49 2.16
N THR A 120 -7.56 -5.37 1.78
CA THR A 120 -6.51 -5.32 0.77
C THR A 120 -5.45 -4.32 1.21
N ASN A 121 -4.19 -4.74 1.20
CA ASN A 121 -3.06 -3.86 1.44
C ASN A 121 -2.31 -3.67 0.13
N ILE A 122 -2.06 -2.42 -0.21
CA ILE A 122 -1.30 -2.04 -1.41
C ILE A 122 0.04 -1.51 -0.94
N SER A 123 1.12 -2.20 -1.30
CA SER A 123 2.48 -1.86 -0.88
C SER A 123 3.28 -1.40 -2.07
N ILE A 124 3.76 -0.16 -2.03
CA ILE A 124 4.45 0.49 -3.13
C ILE A 124 5.89 0.77 -2.69
N PHE A 125 6.84 0.29 -3.48
CA PHE A 125 8.27 0.46 -3.23
C PHE A 125 8.88 1.31 -4.33
N GLY A 126 9.76 2.23 -3.96
CA GLY A 126 10.40 3.11 -4.93
C GLY A 126 10.84 4.42 -4.29
N LYS A 127 10.59 5.51 -4.99
CA LYS A 127 10.86 6.85 -4.48
C LYS A 127 9.77 7.78 -4.98
N PHE A 128 9.01 8.34 -4.06
CA PHE A 128 7.88 9.20 -4.39
C PHE A 128 7.61 10.19 -3.26
N LYS A 129 6.72 11.14 -3.54
CA LYS A 129 6.34 12.18 -2.59
C LYS A 129 5.05 11.81 -1.87
N ILE A 130 4.94 12.21 -0.59
CA ILE A 130 3.71 12.04 0.20
C ILE A 130 2.53 12.70 -0.52
N ARG A 131 2.75 13.86 -1.12
CA ARG A 131 1.71 14.59 -1.85
C ARG A 131 1.09 13.74 -2.96
N THR A 132 1.89 12.96 -3.67
CA THR A 132 1.39 12.08 -4.73
C THR A 132 0.45 11.02 -4.15
N ILE A 133 0.85 10.41 -3.03
CA ILE A 133 0.00 9.42 -2.35
C ILE A 133 -1.33 10.04 -1.92
N ARG A 134 -1.30 11.23 -1.32
CA ARG A 134 -2.51 11.91 -0.88
C ARG A 134 -3.46 12.24 -2.03
N ARG A 135 -2.92 12.68 -3.16
CA ARG A 135 -3.73 12.98 -4.35
C ARG A 135 -4.38 11.74 -4.93
N VAL A 136 -3.65 10.64 -4.99
CA VAL A 136 -4.18 9.36 -5.47
C VAL A 136 -5.33 8.90 -4.59
N LEU A 137 -5.19 9.01 -3.28
CA LEU A 137 -6.26 8.66 -2.34
C LEU A 137 -7.46 9.60 -2.45
N LYS A 138 -7.20 10.91 -2.55
CA LYS A 138 -8.27 11.92 -2.68
C LYS A 138 -9.15 11.68 -3.89
N ASN A 139 -8.55 11.32 -5.02
CA ASN A 139 -9.25 11.13 -6.28
C ASN A 139 -9.78 9.70 -6.43
N ASN A 140 -9.54 8.83 -5.44
CA ASN A 140 -9.95 7.43 -5.47
C ASN A 140 -9.40 6.68 -6.68
N ASP A 141 -8.22 7.08 -7.16
CA ASP A 141 -7.64 6.56 -8.39
C ASP A 141 -7.13 5.12 -8.28
N LEU A 142 -6.79 4.68 -7.07
CA LEU A 142 -6.26 3.32 -6.88
C LEU A 142 -7.27 2.24 -7.26
N ARG A 143 -8.56 2.48 -7.09
CA ARG A 143 -9.59 1.54 -7.49
C ARG A 143 -9.63 1.29 -8.99
N LYS A 144 -9.14 2.24 -9.78
CA LYS A 144 -9.13 2.14 -11.24
C LYS A 144 -8.00 1.25 -11.74
N LEU A 145 -7.01 0.96 -10.89
CA LEU A 145 -5.88 0.11 -11.22
C LEU A 145 -6.15 -1.38 -10.92
N PHE A 146 -7.12 -1.64 -10.05
CA PHE A 146 -7.35 -3.01 -9.54
C PHE A 146 -8.81 -3.43 -9.65
#